data_339ccac4c685021beb3719b252691021
#
_entry.id   339ccac4c685021beb3719b252691021
#
_cell.length_a   1.000
_cell.length_b   1.000
_cell.length_c   1.000
_cell.angle_alpha   90.00
_cell.angle_beta   90.00
_cell.angle_gamma   90.00
#
_symmetry.space_group_name_H-M   'P 1'
#
loop_
_entity.id
_entity.type
_entity.pdbx_description
1 polymer ?
#
loop_
_entity_poly.entity_id
_entity_poly.type
_entity_poly.pdbx_seq_one_letter_code
_entity_poly.pdbx_strand_id
1 'polypeptide(L)'
;MEKSGIVQETALFSNALNEEMTIMTYLPKTFSPLYKYTLLIAQDGQDYFRLGRISRQAEELMELSEIDNVIIVGIPYKNREERWEKYHPEGSQFSQYKRFLAHELVPFLDKEYPTYQVGQGRALIGDSLAATMGLMAGLEYPNIFGKVIMQSPLVDKHVLKAVTDFKGEPNLSIYHQIGTQEKNVPTTKGGKEDFTEPNKELQKLLEKRGFSYTFEEFEGDHTWTYWQPLLKKTLQAML
;
A
#
# COMPACT_ATOMS: atom_id res chain seq x y z
N MET A 1 -2.58 -24.81 22.86
CA MET A 1 -2.81 -24.34 21.46
C MET A 1 -2.15 -22.98 21.35
N GLU A 2 -1.12 -22.84 20.55
CA GLU A 2 -0.57 -21.53 20.21
C GLU A 2 -1.68 -20.69 19.60
N LYS A 3 -1.89 -19.48 20.12
CA LYS A 3 -2.82 -18.53 19.49
C LYS A 3 -2.23 -18.13 18.14
N SER A 4 -2.92 -18.39 17.06
CA SER A 4 -2.61 -17.80 15.75
C SER A 4 -3.21 -16.40 15.67
N GLY A 5 -2.61 -15.51 14.89
CA GLY A 5 -3.25 -14.24 14.55
C GLY A 5 -4.58 -14.45 13.82
N ILE A 6 -5.45 -13.46 13.86
CA ILE A 6 -6.84 -13.56 13.37
C ILE A 6 -7.04 -12.57 12.25
N VAL A 7 -7.57 -13.03 11.11
CA VAL A 7 -8.13 -12.16 10.06
C VAL A 7 -9.64 -12.09 10.27
N GLN A 8 -10.17 -10.90 10.38
CA GLN A 8 -11.61 -10.64 10.50
C GLN A 8 -12.07 -9.71 9.37
N GLU A 9 -13.32 -9.84 8.94
CA GLU A 9 -13.92 -8.97 7.95
C GLU A 9 -14.97 -8.09 8.60
N THR A 10 -14.98 -6.82 8.23
CA THR A 10 -15.95 -5.83 8.70
C THR A 10 -16.45 -5.03 7.50
N ALA A 11 -17.74 -4.75 7.47
CA ALA A 11 -18.34 -3.85 6.48
C ALA A 11 -18.27 -2.41 7.01
N LEU A 12 -17.81 -1.49 6.16
CA LEU A 12 -17.79 -0.05 6.42
C LEU A 12 -18.50 0.67 5.27
N PHE A 13 -19.62 1.35 5.57
CA PHE A 13 -20.27 2.18 4.56
C PHE A 13 -19.46 3.44 4.30
N SER A 14 -19.03 3.63 3.06
CA SER A 14 -18.34 4.83 2.61
C SER A 14 -19.32 5.85 2.04
N ASN A 15 -19.37 7.03 2.66
CA ASN A 15 -20.15 8.14 2.12
C ASN A 15 -19.47 8.75 0.86
N ALA A 16 -18.14 8.72 0.80
CA ALA A 16 -17.39 9.24 -0.34
C ALA A 16 -17.64 8.42 -1.61
N LEU A 17 -17.78 7.09 -1.48
CA LEU A 17 -18.01 6.16 -2.58
C LEU A 17 -19.50 5.81 -2.76
N ASN A 18 -20.34 6.11 -1.74
CA ASN A 18 -21.75 5.73 -1.64
C ASN A 18 -21.97 4.20 -1.80
N GLU A 19 -21.08 3.42 -1.17
CA GLU A 19 -21.16 1.95 -1.16
C GLU A 19 -20.57 1.35 0.12
N GLU A 20 -20.91 0.08 0.37
CA GLU A 20 -20.32 -0.70 1.45
C GLU A 20 -18.96 -1.27 1.02
N MET A 21 -17.93 -0.97 1.82
CA MET A 21 -16.56 -1.44 1.64
C MET A 21 -16.27 -2.59 2.60
N THR A 22 -15.75 -3.68 2.09
CA THR A 22 -15.22 -4.77 2.93
C THR A 22 -13.82 -4.41 3.41
N ILE A 23 -13.59 -4.55 4.71
CA ILE A 23 -12.31 -4.32 5.37
C ILE A 23 -11.85 -5.62 6.01
N MET A 24 -10.74 -6.16 5.54
CA MET A 24 -10.07 -7.33 6.13
C MET A 24 -9.04 -6.83 7.14
N THR A 25 -9.15 -7.20 8.41
CA THR A 25 -8.21 -6.77 9.44
C THR A 25 -7.50 -7.96 10.06
N TYR A 26 -6.19 -8.00 9.98
CA TYR A 26 -5.36 -8.96 10.69
C TYR A 26 -4.89 -8.38 12.01
N LEU A 27 -5.19 -9.08 13.08
CA LEU A 27 -4.68 -8.81 14.43
C LEU A 27 -3.63 -9.88 14.79
N PRO A 28 -2.40 -9.48 15.22
CA PRO A 28 -1.36 -10.45 15.57
C PRO A 28 -1.76 -11.30 16.77
N LYS A 29 -1.13 -12.47 16.92
CA LYS A 29 -1.43 -13.39 18.03
C LYS A 29 -1.22 -12.79 19.43
N THR A 30 -0.34 -11.80 19.51
CA THR A 30 -0.03 -11.05 20.73
C THR A 30 -0.86 -9.78 20.88
N PHE A 31 -1.91 -9.61 20.06
CA PHE A 31 -2.74 -8.40 20.13
C PHE A 31 -3.24 -8.13 21.56
N SER A 32 -3.02 -6.89 22.00
CA SER A 32 -3.51 -6.39 23.29
C SER A 32 -3.87 -4.90 23.15
N PRO A 33 -5.00 -4.44 23.72
CA PRO A 33 -5.36 -3.04 23.71
C PRO A 33 -4.41 -2.14 24.51
N LEU A 34 -3.47 -2.74 25.25
CA LEU A 34 -2.46 -2.01 26.05
C LEU A 34 -1.25 -1.56 25.21
N TYR A 35 -1.07 -2.11 24.01
CA TYR A 35 0.00 -1.74 23.10
C TYR A 35 -0.49 -0.79 22.01
N LYS A 36 0.43 -0.07 21.40
CA LYS A 36 0.17 0.73 20.20
C LYS A 36 0.64 -0.03 18.95
N TYR A 37 -0.05 0.22 17.85
CA TYR A 37 0.18 -0.49 16.58
C TYR A 37 0.35 0.48 15.43
N THR A 38 1.32 0.18 14.56
CA THR A 38 1.39 0.73 13.22
C THR A 38 0.26 0.12 12.36
N LEU A 39 -0.39 0.92 11.53
CA LEU A 39 -1.32 0.43 10.51
C LEU A 39 -0.59 0.19 9.19
N LEU A 40 -0.67 -1.02 8.65
CA LEU A 40 -0.27 -1.35 7.29
C LEU A 40 -1.52 -1.57 6.45
N ILE A 41 -1.84 -0.62 5.57
CA ILE A 41 -3.06 -0.63 4.77
C ILE A 41 -2.72 -1.09 3.35
N ALA A 42 -3.14 -2.32 3.03
CA ALA A 42 -2.89 -2.97 1.75
C ALA A 42 -4.04 -2.73 0.78
N GLN A 43 -3.73 -2.10 -0.33
CA GLN A 43 -4.59 -2.12 -1.51
C GLN A 43 -4.50 -3.50 -2.14
N ASP A 44 -5.55 -3.98 -2.84
CA ASP A 44 -5.63 -5.39 -3.29
C ASP A 44 -5.46 -6.38 -2.13
N GLY A 45 -6.07 -6.08 -1.01
CA GLY A 45 -5.87 -6.78 0.28
C GLY A 45 -6.01 -8.29 0.19
N GLN A 46 -6.96 -8.80 -0.61
CA GLN A 46 -7.14 -10.24 -0.80
C GLN A 46 -5.89 -10.94 -1.39
N ASP A 47 -5.15 -10.23 -2.26
CA ASP A 47 -3.94 -10.79 -2.89
C ASP A 47 -2.75 -10.73 -1.92
N TYR A 48 -2.61 -9.66 -1.15
CA TYR A 48 -1.61 -9.58 -0.08
C TYR A 48 -1.79 -10.67 0.97
N PHE A 49 -3.03 -10.94 1.40
CA PHE A 49 -3.29 -12.03 2.36
C PHE A 49 -3.06 -13.41 1.75
N ARG A 50 -3.57 -13.65 0.54
CA ARG A 50 -3.55 -14.97 -0.10
C ARG A 50 -2.21 -15.29 -0.77
N LEU A 51 -1.74 -14.42 -1.67
CA LEU A 51 -0.54 -14.63 -2.47
C LEU A 51 0.71 -14.13 -1.73
N GLY A 52 0.63 -12.94 -1.15
CA GLY A 52 1.70 -12.33 -0.34
C GLY A 52 1.95 -13.03 0.98
N ARG A 53 0.93 -13.69 1.55
CA ARG A 53 0.99 -14.28 2.91
C ARG A 53 1.47 -13.26 3.95
N ILE A 54 1.06 -12.01 3.78
CA ILE A 54 1.60 -10.85 4.49
C ILE A 54 1.42 -10.97 6.00
N SER A 55 0.28 -11.52 6.48
CA SER A 55 0.03 -11.74 7.89
C SER A 55 1.05 -12.69 8.53
N ARG A 56 1.37 -13.79 7.84
CA ARG A 56 2.37 -14.74 8.34
C ARG A 56 3.76 -14.12 8.36
N GLN A 57 4.15 -13.39 7.31
CA GLN A 57 5.46 -12.75 7.23
C GLN A 57 5.63 -11.69 8.32
N ALA A 58 4.61 -10.85 8.54
CA ALA A 58 4.62 -9.86 9.60
C ALA A 58 4.65 -10.49 11.00
N GLU A 59 3.88 -11.58 11.22
CA GLU A 59 3.91 -12.30 12.50
C GLU A 59 5.31 -12.83 12.84
N GLU A 60 5.98 -13.48 11.86
CA GLU A 60 7.35 -13.97 12.01
C GLU A 60 8.33 -12.83 12.35
N LEU A 61 8.19 -11.66 11.73
CA LEU A 61 9.06 -10.50 12.00
C LEU A 61 8.78 -9.87 13.37
N MET A 62 7.52 -9.77 13.79
CA MET A 62 7.16 -9.30 15.13
C MET A 62 7.68 -10.24 16.24
N GLU A 63 7.59 -11.56 16.02
CA GLU A 63 8.13 -12.55 16.95
C GLU A 63 9.65 -12.44 17.15
N LEU A 64 10.36 -12.09 16.08
CA LEU A 64 11.80 -11.85 16.11
C LEU A 64 12.18 -10.44 16.60
N SER A 65 11.18 -9.59 16.86
CA SER A 65 11.38 -8.17 17.18
C SER A 65 12.14 -7.39 16.07
N GLU A 66 11.94 -7.79 14.82
CA GLU A 66 12.56 -7.17 13.65
C GLU A 66 11.68 -6.05 13.05
N ILE A 67 10.41 -5.98 13.44
CA ILE A 67 9.49 -4.87 13.18
C ILE A 67 8.67 -4.56 14.45
N ASP A 68 8.13 -3.36 14.51
CA ASP A 68 7.18 -2.95 15.55
C ASP A 68 5.85 -3.70 15.43
N ASN A 69 5.00 -3.58 16.46
CA ASN A 69 3.65 -4.15 16.44
C ASN A 69 2.83 -3.55 15.29
N VAL A 70 2.29 -4.40 14.42
CA VAL A 70 1.51 -3.99 13.26
C VAL A 70 0.12 -4.62 13.22
N ILE A 71 -0.88 -3.84 12.82
CA ILE A 71 -2.19 -4.30 12.37
C ILE A 71 -2.23 -4.17 10.86
N ILE A 72 -2.57 -5.24 10.14
CA ILE A 72 -2.65 -5.21 8.68
C ILE A 72 -4.11 -5.09 8.27
N VAL A 73 -4.38 -4.10 7.43
CA VAL A 73 -5.72 -3.82 6.91
C VAL A 73 -5.70 -4.00 5.41
N GLY A 74 -6.45 -4.96 4.90
CA GLY A 74 -6.58 -5.21 3.47
C GLY A 74 -7.91 -4.71 2.94
N ILE A 75 -7.88 -4.00 1.82
CA ILE A 75 -9.08 -3.56 1.11
C ILE A 75 -9.16 -4.38 -0.18
N PRO A 76 -10.12 -5.33 -0.27
CA PRO A 76 -10.30 -6.11 -1.48
C PRO A 76 -10.99 -5.31 -2.58
N TYR A 77 -10.72 -5.66 -3.83
CA TYR A 77 -11.50 -5.20 -4.98
C TYR A 77 -12.42 -6.30 -5.50
N LYS A 78 -13.55 -5.94 -6.09
CA LYS A 78 -14.54 -6.89 -6.61
C LYS A 78 -14.15 -7.44 -7.99
N ASN A 79 -13.64 -6.57 -8.85
CA ASN A 79 -13.23 -6.90 -10.22
C ASN A 79 -12.23 -5.87 -10.76
N ARG A 80 -11.68 -6.15 -11.97
CA ARG A 80 -10.68 -5.30 -12.63
C ARG A 80 -11.19 -3.90 -12.98
N GLU A 81 -12.48 -3.77 -13.31
CA GLU A 81 -13.09 -2.50 -13.67
C GLU A 81 -13.17 -1.58 -12.43
N GLU A 82 -13.73 -2.08 -11.32
CA GLU A 82 -13.76 -1.35 -10.05
C GLU A 82 -12.34 -0.95 -9.59
N ARG A 83 -11.39 -1.88 -9.69
CA ARG A 83 -9.98 -1.62 -9.35
C ARG A 83 -9.43 -0.47 -10.18
N TRP A 84 -9.72 -0.42 -11.48
CA TRP A 84 -9.29 0.66 -12.35
C TRP A 84 -9.97 2.00 -11.99
N GLU A 85 -11.29 2.00 -11.79
CA GLU A 85 -12.06 3.19 -11.45
C GLU A 85 -11.63 3.83 -10.12
N LYS A 86 -11.23 3.02 -9.16
CA LYS A 86 -10.79 3.47 -7.84
C LYS A 86 -9.30 3.82 -7.77
N TYR A 87 -8.45 3.16 -8.55
CA TYR A 87 -7.00 3.25 -8.36
C TYR A 87 -6.28 4.05 -9.45
N HIS A 88 -6.83 4.14 -10.65
CA HIS A 88 -6.20 4.89 -11.74
C HIS A 88 -6.53 6.38 -11.64
N PRO A 89 -5.55 7.30 -11.86
CA PRO A 89 -5.81 8.76 -11.82
C PRO A 89 -6.93 9.25 -12.74
N GLU A 90 -7.21 8.54 -13.83
CA GLU A 90 -8.34 8.83 -14.73
C GLU A 90 -9.64 8.10 -14.34
N GLY A 91 -9.63 7.29 -13.29
CA GLY A 91 -10.81 6.57 -12.81
C GLY A 91 -11.84 7.50 -12.17
N SER A 92 -13.11 7.22 -12.41
CA SER A 92 -14.21 8.08 -11.98
C SER A 92 -14.35 8.17 -10.46
N GLN A 93 -13.87 7.17 -9.73
CA GLN A 93 -13.92 7.07 -8.27
C GLN A 93 -12.56 7.33 -7.58
N PHE A 94 -11.52 7.69 -8.34
CA PHE A 94 -10.16 7.85 -7.81
C PHE A 94 -10.06 8.84 -6.64
N SER A 95 -10.63 10.02 -6.80
CA SER A 95 -10.61 11.04 -5.73
C SER A 95 -11.46 10.64 -4.53
N GLN A 96 -12.61 10.02 -4.78
CA GLN A 96 -13.50 9.51 -3.73
C GLN A 96 -12.83 8.38 -2.93
N TYR A 97 -12.09 7.49 -3.60
CA TYR A 97 -11.40 6.40 -2.95
C TYR A 97 -10.25 6.90 -2.05
N LYS A 98 -9.45 7.86 -2.50
CA LYS A 98 -8.45 8.51 -1.64
C LYS A 98 -9.08 9.18 -0.42
N ARG A 99 -10.21 9.86 -0.62
CA ARG A 99 -10.98 10.47 0.48
C ARG A 99 -11.52 9.41 1.45
N PHE A 100 -12.03 8.30 0.95
CA PHE A 100 -12.43 7.16 1.78
C PHE A 100 -11.26 6.68 2.65
N LEU A 101 -10.08 6.43 2.07
CA LEU A 101 -8.91 5.98 2.82
C LEU A 101 -8.55 6.94 3.95
N ALA A 102 -8.48 8.24 3.64
CA ALA A 102 -7.96 9.24 4.56
C ALA A 102 -8.98 9.68 5.62
N HIS A 103 -10.25 9.83 5.25
CA HIS A 103 -11.24 10.51 6.07
C HIS A 103 -12.37 9.61 6.60
N GLU A 104 -12.44 8.35 6.15
CA GLU A 104 -13.42 7.39 6.64
C GLU A 104 -12.76 6.15 7.22
N LEU A 105 -11.87 5.47 6.45
CA LEU A 105 -11.19 4.27 6.91
C LEU A 105 -10.24 4.55 8.08
N VAL A 106 -9.34 5.53 7.96
CA VAL A 106 -8.37 5.82 9.03
C VAL A 106 -9.06 6.22 10.33
N PRO A 107 -10.04 7.15 10.37
CA PRO A 107 -10.78 7.44 11.60
C PRO A 107 -11.53 6.23 12.17
N PHE A 108 -12.09 5.37 11.33
CA PHE A 108 -12.70 4.12 11.76
C PHE A 108 -11.67 3.20 12.46
N LEU A 109 -10.51 2.99 11.84
CA LEU A 109 -9.46 2.15 12.41
C LEU A 109 -8.88 2.71 13.70
N ASP A 110 -8.70 4.03 13.78
CA ASP A 110 -8.19 4.71 14.98
C ASP A 110 -9.17 4.64 16.17
N LYS A 111 -10.47 4.50 15.89
CA LYS A 111 -11.50 4.30 16.91
C LYS A 111 -11.57 2.84 17.38
N GLU A 112 -11.43 1.90 16.46
CA GLU A 112 -11.58 0.46 16.76
C GLU A 112 -10.30 -0.15 17.37
N TYR A 113 -9.12 0.41 17.04
CA TYR A 113 -7.83 -0.18 17.41
C TYR A 113 -6.89 0.83 18.07
N PRO A 114 -6.00 0.39 18.97
CA PRO A 114 -5.02 1.25 19.64
C PRO A 114 -3.85 1.60 18.71
N THR A 115 -4.09 2.43 17.71
CA THR A 115 -3.10 2.86 16.71
C THR A 115 -2.24 4.02 17.22
N TYR A 116 -1.10 4.29 16.56
CA TYR A 116 -0.26 5.44 16.86
C TYR A 116 -0.89 6.80 16.50
N GLN A 117 -1.91 6.84 15.66
CA GLN A 117 -2.64 8.04 15.24
C GLN A 117 -1.77 9.21 14.69
N VAL A 118 -0.62 8.87 14.13
CA VAL A 118 0.30 9.80 13.46
C VAL A 118 0.63 9.29 12.05
N GLY A 119 1.00 10.17 11.14
CA GLY A 119 1.30 9.79 9.76
C GLY A 119 2.35 8.68 9.66
N GLN A 120 3.46 8.79 10.41
CA GLN A 120 4.53 7.79 10.43
C GLN A 120 4.10 6.41 11.03
N GLY A 121 3.00 6.37 11.75
CA GLY A 121 2.37 5.13 12.21
C GLY A 121 1.41 4.51 11.20
N ARG A 122 1.34 5.02 9.95
CA ARG A 122 0.44 4.51 8.89
C ARG A 122 1.20 4.35 7.58
N ALA A 123 1.26 3.11 7.11
CA ALA A 123 1.88 2.73 5.85
C ALA A 123 0.81 2.27 4.84
N LEU A 124 0.91 2.75 3.60
CA LEU A 124 0.18 2.21 2.47
C LEU A 124 1.07 1.21 1.72
N ILE A 125 0.53 0.07 1.32
CA ILE A 125 1.23 -0.90 0.48
C ILE A 125 0.35 -1.32 -0.68
N GLY A 126 0.95 -1.48 -1.85
CA GLY A 126 0.27 -1.95 -3.05
C GLY A 126 1.24 -2.47 -4.10
N ASP A 127 0.71 -3.26 -5.02
CA ASP A 127 1.41 -3.71 -6.22
C ASP A 127 0.78 -3.12 -7.48
N SER A 128 1.58 -2.89 -8.53
CA SER A 128 1.08 -2.42 -9.82
C SER A 128 0.24 -1.12 -9.67
N LEU A 129 -0.99 -1.12 -10.17
CA LEU A 129 -1.92 0.00 -10.04
C LEU A 129 -2.30 0.33 -8.57
N ALA A 130 -2.29 -0.68 -7.68
CA ALA A 130 -2.50 -0.48 -6.24
C ALA A 130 -1.34 0.30 -5.59
N ALA A 131 -0.11 0.09 -6.06
CA ALA A 131 1.06 0.87 -5.65
C ALA A 131 0.93 2.34 -6.09
N THR A 132 0.45 2.57 -7.31
CA THR A 132 0.12 3.91 -7.83
C THR A 132 -0.87 4.62 -6.92
N MET A 133 -1.96 3.95 -6.55
CA MET A 133 -2.96 4.49 -5.63
C MET A 133 -2.32 4.87 -4.28
N GLY A 134 -1.48 4.00 -3.72
CA GLY A 134 -0.77 4.26 -2.46
C GLY A 134 0.09 5.52 -2.52
N LEU A 135 0.89 5.68 -3.58
CA LEU A 135 1.70 6.88 -3.78
C LEU A 135 0.83 8.15 -3.89
N MET A 136 -0.21 8.10 -4.72
CA MET A 136 -1.09 9.25 -4.94
C MET A 136 -1.85 9.67 -3.68
N ALA A 137 -2.27 8.70 -2.85
CA ALA A 137 -2.89 8.98 -1.55
C ALA A 137 -1.88 9.55 -0.55
N GLY A 138 -0.66 9.01 -0.50
CA GLY A 138 0.41 9.54 0.36
C GLY A 138 0.81 10.96 0.01
N LEU A 139 0.90 11.31 -1.28
CA LEU A 139 1.19 12.67 -1.74
C LEU A 139 0.06 13.66 -1.42
N GLU A 140 -1.20 13.22 -1.49
CA GLU A 140 -2.36 14.09 -1.21
C GLU A 140 -2.59 14.28 0.29
N TYR A 141 -2.32 13.24 1.10
CA TYR A 141 -2.55 13.23 2.54
C TYR A 141 -1.29 12.90 3.37
N PRO A 142 -0.16 13.64 3.21
CA PRO A 142 1.13 13.28 3.82
C PRO A 142 1.13 13.32 5.35
N ASN A 143 0.19 14.04 5.97
CA ASN A 143 0.00 14.06 7.42
C ASN A 143 -0.82 12.87 7.95
N ILE A 144 -1.53 12.15 7.06
CA ILE A 144 -2.31 10.96 7.41
C ILE A 144 -1.50 9.71 7.13
N PHE A 145 -0.83 9.63 5.99
CA PHE A 145 -0.01 8.51 5.57
C PHE A 145 1.46 8.97 5.49
N GLY A 146 2.29 8.46 6.39
CA GLY A 146 3.71 8.83 6.43
C GLY A 146 4.62 7.85 5.70
N LYS A 147 4.10 6.69 5.27
CA LYS A 147 4.88 5.64 4.62
C LYS A 147 4.14 5.06 3.41
N VAL A 148 4.86 4.84 2.31
CA VAL A 148 4.32 4.18 1.10
C VAL A 148 5.28 3.11 0.61
N ILE A 149 4.74 1.91 0.40
CA ILE A 149 5.45 0.76 -0.14
C ILE A 149 4.88 0.45 -1.52
N MET A 150 5.72 0.53 -2.54
CA MET A 150 5.33 0.33 -3.93
C MET A 150 6.04 -0.88 -4.51
N GLN A 151 5.28 -1.92 -4.87
CA GLN A 151 5.77 -3.05 -5.64
C GLN A 151 5.38 -2.87 -7.10
N SER A 152 6.35 -2.53 -7.95
CA SER A 152 6.19 -2.35 -9.40
C SER A 152 5.02 -1.44 -9.78
N PRO A 153 4.96 -0.16 -9.34
CA PRO A 153 3.83 0.72 -9.61
C PRO A 153 3.62 0.93 -11.12
N LEU A 154 2.36 1.06 -11.53
CA LEU A 154 2.02 1.61 -12.84
C LEU A 154 2.33 3.10 -12.82
N VAL A 155 3.27 3.54 -13.65
CA VAL A 155 3.72 4.93 -13.72
C VAL A 155 3.36 5.52 -15.09
N ASP A 156 2.46 6.48 -15.07
CA ASP A 156 2.05 7.24 -16.25
C ASP A 156 2.32 8.74 -16.06
N LYS A 157 1.91 9.54 -17.06
CA LYS A 157 2.04 11.00 -17.04
C LYS A 157 1.39 11.66 -15.81
N HIS A 158 0.32 11.06 -15.26
CA HIS A 158 -0.41 11.62 -14.11
C HIS A 158 0.40 11.43 -12.83
N VAL A 159 1.05 10.27 -12.66
CA VAL A 159 1.93 9.96 -11.54
C VAL A 159 3.16 10.87 -11.57
N LEU A 160 3.84 10.97 -12.72
CA LEU A 160 5.01 11.82 -12.87
C LEU A 160 4.68 13.29 -12.62
N LYS A 161 3.52 13.75 -13.12
CA LYS A 161 3.02 15.11 -12.88
C LYS A 161 2.72 15.34 -11.39
N ALA A 162 2.08 14.42 -10.71
CA ALA A 162 1.76 14.55 -9.28
C ALA A 162 3.03 14.73 -8.42
N VAL A 163 4.08 13.93 -8.69
CA VAL A 163 5.36 14.09 -8.00
C VAL A 163 6.05 15.41 -8.38
N THR A 164 6.01 15.79 -9.65
CA THR A 164 6.60 17.06 -10.12
C THR A 164 5.91 18.26 -9.49
N ASP A 165 4.60 18.26 -9.39
CA ASP A 165 3.80 19.38 -8.87
C ASP A 165 3.66 19.38 -7.34
N PHE A 166 4.13 18.36 -6.66
CA PHE A 166 4.06 18.26 -5.21
C PHE A 166 4.75 19.45 -4.54
N LYS A 167 4.03 20.17 -3.69
CA LYS A 167 4.50 21.39 -3.00
C LYS A 167 4.61 21.22 -1.48
N GLY A 168 4.23 20.05 -0.97
CA GLY A 168 4.32 19.73 0.46
C GLY A 168 5.76 19.49 0.89
N GLU A 169 5.97 19.46 2.22
CA GLU A 169 7.21 18.96 2.78
C GLU A 169 7.35 17.46 2.47
N PRO A 170 8.55 16.98 2.10
CA PRO A 170 8.76 15.58 1.69
C PRO A 170 8.85 14.63 2.92
N ASN A 171 7.88 14.72 3.83
CA ASN A 171 7.82 13.92 5.07
C ASN A 171 7.33 12.48 4.85
N LEU A 172 7.18 12.06 3.61
CA LEU A 172 6.76 10.72 3.22
C LEU A 172 7.99 9.82 3.05
N SER A 173 8.00 8.67 3.74
CA SER A 173 8.98 7.61 3.51
C SER A 173 8.48 6.67 2.44
N ILE A 174 9.28 6.43 1.40
CA ILE A 174 8.86 5.66 0.23
C ILE A 174 9.83 4.50 0.00
N TYR A 175 9.28 3.29 -0.10
CA TYR A 175 10.01 2.10 -0.56
C TYR A 175 9.45 1.69 -1.92
N HIS A 176 10.31 1.64 -2.94
CA HIS A 176 9.93 1.42 -4.33
C HIS A 176 10.71 0.26 -4.92
N GLN A 177 10.01 -0.78 -5.38
CA GLN A 177 10.59 -1.95 -6.03
C GLN A 177 10.13 -2.04 -7.49
N ILE A 178 11.00 -2.55 -8.38
CA ILE A 178 10.69 -2.84 -9.78
C ILE A 178 11.47 -4.06 -10.26
N GLY A 179 10.83 -4.94 -11.02
CA GLY A 179 11.48 -6.08 -11.66
C GLY A 179 12.19 -5.70 -12.96
N THR A 180 13.39 -6.20 -13.17
CA THR A 180 14.19 -5.91 -14.37
C THR A 180 13.61 -6.49 -15.66
N GLN A 181 12.68 -7.45 -15.57
CA GLN A 181 12.06 -8.14 -16.70
C GLN A 181 10.64 -7.59 -17.03
N GLU A 182 10.21 -6.51 -16.41
CA GLU A 182 8.85 -5.95 -16.52
C GLU A 182 8.67 -5.06 -17.78
N LYS A 183 9.13 -5.51 -18.94
CA LYS A 183 9.09 -4.76 -20.23
C LYS A 183 7.80 -4.99 -21.04
N ASN A 184 7.01 -6.00 -20.71
CA ASN A 184 5.81 -6.38 -21.47
C ASN A 184 4.68 -6.81 -20.51
N VAL A 185 4.36 -5.94 -19.56
CA VAL A 185 3.38 -6.20 -18.50
C VAL A 185 1.95 -6.03 -19.04
N PRO A 186 1.07 -7.06 -18.92
CA PRO A 186 -0.33 -6.91 -19.28
C PRO A 186 -1.04 -5.89 -18.39
N THR A 187 -1.75 -4.93 -18.99
CA THR A 187 -2.48 -3.90 -18.25
C THR A 187 -3.97 -4.20 -18.09
N THR A 188 -4.61 -3.55 -17.14
CA THR A 188 -6.04 -3.73 -16.85
C THR A 188 -6.94 -3.37 -18.05
N LYS A 189 -6.55 -2.37 -18.85
CA LYS A 189 -7.28 -1.96 -20.07
C LYS A 189 -6.95 -2.78 -21.33
N GLY A 190 -6.10 -3.79 -21.20
CA GLY A 190 -5.60 -4.56 -22.34
C GLY A 190 -4.31 -3.96 -22.92
N GLY A 191 -3.63 -4.76 -23.74
CA GLY A 191 -2.30 -4.41 -24.22
C GLY A 191 -1.19 -4.78 -23.23
N LYS A 192 0.04 -4.37 -23.57
CA LYS A 192 1.23 -4.57 -22.74
C LYS A 192 2.03 -3.28 -22.69
N GLU A 193 2.59 -2.97 -21.55
CA GLU A 193 3.37 -1.77 -21.31
C GLU A 193 4.73 -2.10 -20.69
N ASP A 194 5.71 -1.24 -20.93
CA ASP A 194 7.00 -1.26 -20.25
C ASP A 194 6.85 -0.55 -18.89
N PHE A 195 7.08 -1.28 -17.82
CA PHE A 195 7.08 -0.72 -16.47
C PHE A 195 8.48 -0.27 -16.04
N THR A 196 9.56 -0.75 -16.68
CA THR A 196 10.94 -0.49 -16.23
C THR A 196 11.34 0.98 -16.41
N GLU A 197 11.21 1.52 -17.62
CA GLU A 197 11.65 2.90 -17.91
C GLU A 197 10.82 3.96 -17.17
N PRO A 198 9.45 3.91 -17.13
CA PRO A 198 8.67 4.87 -16.35
C PRO A 198 9.00 4.83 -14.84
N ASN A 199 9.29 3.66 -14.27
CA ASN A 199 9.69 3.53 -12.86
C ASN A 199 11.08 4.14 -12.59
N LYS A 200 12.02 4.06 -13.54
CA LYS A 200 13.31 4.77 -13.44
C LYS A 200 13.16 6.28 -13.55
N GLU A 201 12.21 6.76 -14.34
CA GLU A 201 11.87 8.18 -14.39
C GLU A 201 11.27 8.65 -13.06
N LEU A 202 10.32 7.89 -12.50
CA LEU A 202 9.74 8.15 -11.18
C LEU A 202 10.82 8.16 -10.09
N GLN A 203 11.76 7.21 -10.11
CA GLN A 203 12.91 7.18 -9.20
C GLN A 203 13.64 8.51 -9.18
N LYS A 204 14.07 8.99 -10.35
CA LYS A 204 14.84 10.26 -10.48
C LYS A 204 14.05 11.46 -9.93
N LEU A 205 12.73 11.47 -10.13
CA LEU A 205 11.87 12.53 -9.61
C LEU A 205 11.75 12.49 -8.09
N LEU A 206 11.53 11.31 -7.49
CA LEU A 206 11.41 11.14 -6.05
C LEU A 206 12.73 11.51 -5.34
N GLU A 207 13.87 11.06 -5.86
CA GLU A 207 15.21 11.44 -5.36
C GLU A 207 15.40 12.96 -5.40
N LYS A 208 15.10 13.60 -6.54
CA LYS A 208 15.23 15.05 -6.73
C LYS A 208 14.35 15.85 -5.77
N ARG A 209 13.18 15.30 -5.36
CA ARG A 209 12.24 15.96 -4.44
C ARG A 209 12.62 15.83 -2.98
N GLY A 210 13.62 15.01 -2.63
CA GLY A 210 14.16 14.88 -1.28
C GLY A 210 13.31 14.07 -0.31
N PHE A 211 12.47 13.17 -0.83
CA PHE A 211 11.75 12.20 0.02
C PHE A 211 12.75 11.27 0.73
N SER A 212 12.37 10.74 1.90
CA SER A 212 13.04 9.56 2.46
C SER A 212 12.73 8.37 1.57
N TYR A 213 13.69 8.00 0.71
CA TYR A 213 13.41 7.15 -0.44
C TYR A 213 14.40 6.00 -0.57
N THR A 214 13.88 4.80 -0.72
CA THR A 214 14.64 3.58 -1.03
C THR A 214 14.13 3.00 -2.34
N PHE A 215 15.03 2.76 -3.28
CA PHE A 215 14.73 2.11 -4.55
C PHE A 215 15.45 0.76 -4.64
N GLU A 216 14.74 -0.25 -5.11
CA GLU A 216 15.27 -1.60 -5.29
C GLU A 216 14.83 -2.18 -6.63
N GLU A 217 15.82 -2.54 -7.47
CA GLU A 217 15.57 -3.40 -8.63
C GLU A 217 15.78 -4.86 -8.23
N PHE A 218 14.84 -5.74 -8.61
CA PHE A 218 14.97 -7.17 -8.42
C PHE A 218 14.98 -7.91 -9.77
N GLU A 219 15.68 -9.03 -9.83
CA GLU A 219 15.68 -9.87 -11.02
C GLU A 219 14.38 -10.68 -11.08
N GLY A 220 13.43 -10.23 -11.90
CA GLY A 220 12.12 -10.86 -12.01
C GLY A 220 11.13 -10.08 -12.85
N ASP A 221 9.94 -10.65 -12.97
CA ASP A 221 8.82 -10.11 -13.70
C ASP A 221 7.69 -9.59 -12.77
N HIS A 222 6.59 -9.11 -13.37
CA HIS A 222 5.45 -8.48 -12.73
C HIS A 222 4.48 -9.50 -12.09
N THR A 223 4.97 -10.30 -11.13
CA THR A 223 4.18 -11.36 -10.50
C THR A 223 4.49 -11.55 -9.02
N TRP A 224 3.53 -12.14 -8.30
CA TRP A 224 3.66 -12.53 -6.91
C TRP A 224 4.77 -13.54 -6.63
N THR A 225 5.25 -14.27 -7.64
CA THR A 225 6.41 -15.16 -7.52
C THR A 225 7.64 -14.40 -7.04
N TYR A 226 7.79 -13.15 -7.48
CA TYR A 226 8.91 -12.29 -7.11
C TYR A 226 8.57 -11.34 -5.96
N TRP A 227 7.37 -10.77 -5.92
CA TRP A 227 6.99 -9.83 -4.84
C TRP A 227 6.88 -10.49 -3.47
N GLN A 228 6.35 -11.71 -3.41
CA GLN A 228 6.12 -12.40 -2.15
C GLN A 228 7.41 -12.66 -1.33
N PRO A 229 8.52 -13.15 -1.90
CA PRO A 229 9.77 -13.34 -1.17
C PRO A 229 10.39 -12.04 -0.66
N LEU A 230 10.12 -10.91 -1.34
CA LEU A 230 10.69 -9.60 -0.99
C LEU A 230 9.95 -8.91 0.15
N LEU A 231 8.72 -9.34 0.49
CA LEU A 231 7.90 -8.68 1.51
C LEU A 231 8.56 -8.58 2.87
N LYS A 232 9.27 -9.62 3.34
CA LYS A 232 9.96 -9.56 4.64
C LYS A 232 10.95 -8.40 4.70
N LYS A 233 11.84 -8.31 3.71
CA LYS A 233 12.82 -7.23 3.62
C LYS A 233 12.15 -5.85 3.54
N THR A 234 11.08 -5.77 2.78
CA THR A 234 10.30 -4.54 2.61
C THR A 234 9.63 -4.10 3.91
N LEU A 235 9.02 -5.04 4.64
CA LEU A 235 8.41 -4.76 5.94
C LEU A 235 9.45 -4.33 6.98
N GLN A 236 10.61 -5.01 7.05
CA GLN A 236 11.72 -4.62 7.93
C GLN A 236 12.26 -3.22 7.64
N ALA A 237 12.28 -2.82 6.38
CA ALA A 237 12.76 -1.48 6.00
C ALA A 237 11.77 -0.36 6.36
N MET A 238 10.48 -0.69 6.51
CA MET A 238 9.42 0.32 6.59
C MET A 238 8.63 0.30 7.90
N LEU A 239 8.66 -0.79 8.67
CA LEU A 239 7.89 -0.96 9.91
C LEU A 239 8.77 -1.14 11.13
#